data_ab018bdb00843b1e56fba379d4c3c90f
#
_entry.id   ab018bdb00843b1e56fba379d4c3c90f
#
_cell.length_a   1.000
_cell.length_b   1.000
_cell.length_c   1.000
_cell.angle_alpha   90.00
_cell.angle_beta   90.00
_cell.angle_gamma   90.00
#
_symmetry.space_group_name_H-M   'P 1'
#
loop_
_entity.id
_entity.type
_entity.pdbx_description
1 polymer ?
#
loop_
_entity_poly.entity_id
_entity_poly.type
_entity_poly.pdbx_seq_one_letter_code
_entity_poly.pdbx_strand_id
1 'polypeptide(L)'
;MARPDKAAAVAEIAGKFRDSNAAVLTEYRGLTVAQLKELRRSLSGNATYAVVKNTLTGIAAKEAGVEGLDADLKGPSAIAFVTGDPVEAAKGLRDFAKANPALVIKGGVLDGRPMSAAEITKLADLESREVLLAKVAGGLKATLTRAAYAFTAKPAQVARVIDALRQKQESEGAAA
;
A
#
# COMPACT_ATOMS: atom_id res chain seq x y z
N MET A 1 -36.28 3.90 18.88
CA MET A 1 -35.14 4.00 19.83
C MET A 1 -34.18 2.83 19.59
N ALA A 2 -32.94 3.10 19.30
CA ALA A 2 -31.92 2.02 19.18
C ALA A 2 -31.71 1.39 20.58
N ARG A 3 -31.66 0.05 20.64
CA ARG A 3 -31.32 -0.64 21.90
C ARG A 3 -29.90 -0.22 22.31
N PRO A 4 -29.62 0.01 23.60
CA PRO A 4 -28.30 0.48 24.08
C PRO A 4 -27.13 -0.35 23.54
N ASP A 5 -27.30 -1.65 23.42
CA ASP A 5 -26.31 -2.56 22.84
C ASP A 5 -25.95 -2.26 21.36
N LYS A 6 -26.93 -1.75 20.58
CA LYS A 6 -26.69 -1.37 19.18
C LYS A 6 -25.97 -0.04 19.07
N ALA A 7 -26.28 0.90 19.94
CA ALA A 7 -25.59 2.19 19.98
C ALA A 7 -24.13 2.01 20.41
N ALA A 8 -23.88 1.16 21.41
CA ALA A 8 -22.52 0.83 21.82
C ALA A 8 -21.72 0.13 20.71
N ALA A 9 -22.31 -0.81 19.96
CA ALA A 9 -21.68 -1.46 18.83
C ALA A 9 -21.38 -0.49 17.67
N VAL A 10 -22.27 0.45 17.38
CA VAL A 10 -22.03 1.50 16.38
C VAL A 10 -20.88 2.40 16.80
N ALA A 11 -20.87 2.84 18.07
CA ALA A 11 -19.80 3.69 18.60
C ALA A 11 -18.43 2.99 18.56
N GLU A 12 -18.38 1.68 18.88
CA GLU A 12 -17.15 0.88 18.79
C GLU A 12 -16.64 0.79 17.35
N ILE A 13 -17.52 0.51 16.38
CA ILE A 13 -17.15 0.41 14.97
C ILE A 13 -16.73 1.79 14.44
N ALA A 14 -17.45 2.88 14.80
CA ALA A 14 -17.10 4.24 14.43
C ALA A 14 -15.74 4.66 15.00
N GLY A 15 -15.42 4.25 16.25
CA GLY A 15 -14.09 4.42 16.83
C GLY A 15 -13.01 3.74 16.00
N LYS A 16 -13.23 2.45 15.64
CA LYS A 16 -12.29 1.71 14.78
C LYS A 16 -12.08 2.35 13.41
N PHE A 17 -13.11 2.95 12.80
CA PHE A 17 -12.96 3.70 11.55
C PHE A 17 -12.12 4.96 11.72
N ARG A 18 -12.29 5.69 12.83
CA ARG A 18 -11.51 6.91 13.10
C ARG A 18 -10.04 6.63 13.41
N ASP A 19 -9.77 5.51 14.10
CA ASP A 19 -8.42 5.10 14.50
C ASP A 19 -7.68 4.40 13.35
N SER A 20 -8.37 4.04 12.25
CA SER A 20 -7.78 3.34 11.12
C SER A 20 -7.49 4.29 9.95
N ASN A 21 -6.33 4.11 9.31
CA ASN A 21 -5.93 4.82 8.09
C ASN A 21 -6.66 4.26 6.85
N ALA A 22 -7.02 2.98 6.89
CA ALA A 22 -7.74 2.31 5.83
C ALA A 22 -8.70 1.26 6.39
N ALA A 23 -9.77 0.98 5.65
CA ALA A 23 -10.73 -0.08 5.95
C ALA A 23 -10.98 -0.90 4.69
N VAL A 24 -10.66 -2.20 4.72
CA VAL A 24 -10.87 -3.10 3.58
C VAL A 24 -12.06 -4.01 3.86
N LEU A 25 -13.04 -3.97 2.98
CA LEU A 25 -14.25 -4.78 3.05
C LEU A 25 -14.03 -6.10 2.30
N THR A 26 -14.30 -7.19 3.00
CA THR A 26 -14.15 -8.55 2.47
C THR A 26 -15.40 -9.40 2.70
N GLU A 27 -15.60 -10.40 1.85
CA GLU A 27 -16.56 -11.46 2.09
C GLU A 27 -15.84 -12.69 2.62
N TYR A 28 -16.31 -13.24 3.75
CA TYR A 28 -15.69 -14.38 4.42
C TYR A 28 -16.48 -15.68 4.28
N ARG A 29 -17.50 -15.69 3.45
CA ARG A 29 -18.38 -16.86 3.25
C ARG A 29 -17.58 -18.05 2.74
N GLY A 30 -17.63 -19.16 3.47
CA GLY A 30 -16.90 -20.39 3.13
C GLY A 30 -15.56 -20.55 3.83
N LEU A 31 -15.11 -19.57 4.61
CA LEU A 31 -13.91 -19.70 5.44
C LEU A 31 -14.22 -20.46 6.72
N THR A 32 -13.33 -21.35 7.10
CA THR A 32 -13.38 -22.05 8.41
C THR A 32 -12.88 -21.14 9.55
N VAL A 33 -13.24 -21.48 10.78
CA VAL A 33 -12.78 -20.75 11.97
C VAL A 33 -11.24 -20.76 12.07
N ALA A 34 -10.61 -21.87 11.69
CA ALA A 34 -9.15 -21.99 11.68
C ALA A 34 -8.52 -21.00 10.69
N GLN A 35 -9.04 -20.90 9.48
CA GLN A 35 -8.59 -19.96 8.45
C GLN A 35 -8.81 -18.49 8.88
N LEU A 36 -9.94 -18.17 9.51
CA LEU A 36 -10.16 -16.83 10.07
C LEU A 36 -9.18 -16.48 11.19
N LYS A 37 -8.79 -17.47 12.01
CA LYS A 37 -7.77 -17.30 13.04
C LYS A 37 -6.39 -17.05 12.42
N GLU A 38 -6.05 -17.77 11.37
CA GLU A 38 -4.81 -17.61 10.61
C GLU A 38 -4.76 -16.22 9.95
N LEU A 39 -5.84 -15.80 9.30
CA LEU A 39 -5.96 -14.45 8.73
C LEU A 39 -5.75 -13.36 9.79
N ARG A 40 -6.41 -13.48 10.94
CA ARG A 40 -6.20 -12.51 12.04
C ARG A 40 -4.75 -12.49 12.51
N ARG A 41 -4.09 -13.64 12.53
CA ARG A 41 -2.68 -13.75 12.94
C ARG A 41 -1.75 -13.13 11.90
N SER A 42 -2.01 -13.32 10.60
CA SER A 42 -1.21 -12.74 9.52
C SER A 42 -1.34 -11.23 9.45
N LEU A 43 -2.51 -10.67 9.83
CA LEU A 43 -2.76 -9.23 9.87
C LEU A 43 -2.38 -8.59 11.21
N SER A 44 -2.01 -9.39 12.22
CA SER A 44 -1.67 -8.91 13.56
C SER A 44 -0.49 -7.94 13.51
N GLY A 45 -0.68 -6.75 14.08
CA GLY A 45 0.28 -5.65 14.06
C GLY A 45 -0.07 -4.53 13.09
N ASN A 46 -0.67 -4.85 11.93
CA ASN A 46 -1.01 -3.85 10.92
C ASN A 46 -2.52 -3.62 10.79
N ALA A 47 -3.35 -4.63 11.05
CA ALA A 47 -4.79 -4.51 10.91
C ALA A 47 -5.56 -5.38 11.90
N THR A 48 -6.76 -4.93 12.26
CA THR A 48 -7.74 -5.67 13.06
C THR A 48 -8.86 -6.20 12.17
N TYR A 49 -9.02 -7.53 12.10
CA TYR A 49 -10.07 -8.15 11.28
C TYR A 49 -11.31 -8.47 12.11
N ALA A 50 -12.41 -7.78 11.83
CA ALA A 50 -13.68 -7.90 12.53
C ALA A 50 -14.83 -8.31 11.59
N VAL A 51 -15.64 -9.27 12.03
CA VAL A 51 -16.92 -9.58 11.37
C VAL A 51 -17.97 -8.62 11.91
N VAL A 52 -18.65 -7.94 11.01
CA VAL A 52 -19.55 -6.84 11.35
C VAL A 52 -20.93 -7.02 10.69
N LYS A 53 -21.95 -6.38 11.26
CA LYS A 53 -23.27 -6.31 10.70
C LYS A 53 -23.36 -5.12 9.73
N ASN A 54 -23.69 -5.35 8.46
CA ASN A 54 -23.73 -4.32 7.41
C ASN A 54 -24.55 -3.08 7.82
N THR A 55 -25.72 -3.28 8.44
CA THR A 55 -26.58 -2.17 8.87
C THR A 55 -25.93 -1.27 9.94
N LEU A 56 -25.18 -1.86 10.89
CA LEU A 56 -24.48 -1.11 11.94
C LEU A 56 -23.22 -0.45 11.35
N THR A 57 -22.55 -1.14 10.44
CA THR A 57 -21.39 -0.60 9.73
C THR A 57 -21.73 0.60 8.89
N GLY A 58 -22.85 0.58 8.13
CA GLY A 58 -23.28 1.73 7.34
C GLY A 58 -23.57 2.97 8.20
N ILE A 59 -24.17 2.77 9.39
CA ILE A 59 -24.41 3.88 10.34
C ILE A 59 -23.05 4.39 10.89
N ALA A 60 -22.18 3.49 11.33
CA ALA A 60 -20.89 3.83 11.91
C ALA A 60 -19.96 4.52 10.88
N ALA A 61 -19.99 4.10 9.62
CA ALA A 61 -19.23 4.73 8.54
C ALA A 61 -19.67 6.18 8.32
N LYS A 62 -20.99 6.43 8.28
CA LYS A 62 -21.55 7.78 8.17
C LYS A 62 -21.17 8.67 9.36
N GLU A 63 -21.24 8.14 10.58
CA GLU A 63 -20.80 8.85 11.79
C GLU A 63 -19.29 9.15 11.82
N ALA A 64 -18.50 8.29 11.17
CA ALA A 64 -17.05 8.47 11.02
C ALA A 64 -16.67 9.37 9.81
N GLY A 65 -17.64 9.79 8.99
CA GLY A 65 -17.39 10.60 7.78
C GLY A 65 -16.83 9.79 6.61
N VAL A 66 -17.00 8.47 6.63
CA VAL A 66 -16.54 7.56 5.56
C VAL A 66 -17.68 7.31 4.59
N GLU A 67 -17.55 7.82 3.38
CA GLU A 67 -18.53 7.67 2.32
C GLU A 67 -18.10 6.58 1.30
N GLY A 68 -19.08 6.05 0.54
CA GLY A 68 -18.83 5.12 -0.58
C GLY A 68 -18.82 3.63 -0.20
N LEU A 69 -18.94 3.26 1.07
CA LEU A 69 -19.01 1.85 1.49
C LEU A 69 -20.40 1.21 1.31
N ASP A 70 -21.45 2.00 1.17
CA ASP A 70 -22.86 1.52 1.13
C ASP A 70 -23.10 0.54 -0.03
N ALA A 71 -22.41 0.71 -1.17
CA ALA A 71 -22.56 -0.14 -2.35
C ALA A 71 -22.03 -1.56 -2.11
N ASP A 72 -20.97 -1.70 -1.33
CA ASP A 72 -20.23 -2.94 -1.09
C ASP A 72 -20.69 -3.68 0.16
N LEU A 73 -21.52 -3.05 1.01
CA LEU A 73 -22.11 -3.63 2.22
C LEU A 73 -23.27 -4.59 1.92
N LYS A 74 -23.06 -5.54 1.00
CA LYS A 74 -24.03 -6.58 0.64
C LYS A 74 -23.50 -7.96 1.01
N GLY A 75 -24.37 -8.85 1.52
CA GLY A 75 -23.97 -10.21 1.92
C GLY A 75 -23.13 -10.25 3.21
N PRO A 76 -22.50 -11.41 3.52
CA PRO A 76 -21.70 -11.59 4.74
C PRO A 76 -20.40 -10.79 4.63
N SER A 77 -20.27 -9.75 5.42
CA SER A 77 -19.16 -8.80 5.33
C SER A 77 -18.29 -8.82 6.58
N ALA A 78 -16.99 -8.76 6.36
CA ALA A 78 -16.01 -8.51 7.40
C ALA A 78 -15.10 -7.35 6.98
N ILE A 79 -14.59 -6.61 7.94
CA ILE A 79 -13.76 -5.44 7.70
C ILE A 79 -12.39 -5.66 8.34
N ALA A 80 -11.35 -5.40 7.58
CA ALA A 80 -10.01 -5.23 8.07
C ALA A 80 -9.77 -3.73 8.32
N PHE A 81 -9.72 -3.33 9.58
CA PHE A 81 -9.37 -1.98 10.00
C PHE A 81 -7.86 -1.88 10.08
N VAL A 82 -7.26 -1.08 9.23
CA VAL A 82 -5.80 -0.95 9.11
C VAL A 82 -5.34 0.25 9.93
N THR A 83 -4.55 -0.01 10.97
CA THR A 83 -3.92 1.01 11.81
C THR A 83 -2.45 1.21 11.46
N GLY A 84 -1.82 0.20 10.86
CA GLY A 84 -0.42 0.23 10.41
C GLY A 84 -0.27 0.63 8.95
N ASP A 85 0.65 -0.06 8.24
CA ASP A 85 0.90 0.18 6.81
C ASP A 85 -0.22 -0.43 5.94
N PRO A 86 -0.96 0.39 5.16
CA PRO A 86 -2.02 -0.10 4.27
C PRO A 86 -1.51 -1.06 3.20
N VAL A 87 -0.28 -0.90 2.72
CA VAL A 87 0.32 -1.75 1.69
C VAL A 87 0.59 -3.15 2.24
N GLU A 88 1.13 -3.26 3.45
CA GLU A 88 1.38 -4.56 4.09
C GLU A 88 0.07 -5.29 4.42
N ALA A 89 -0.94 -4.57 4.91
CA ALA A 89 -2.25 -5.14 5.15
C ALA A 89 -2.91 -5.64 3.86
N ALA A 90 -2.83 -4.87 2.76
CA ALA A 90 -3.34 -5.26 1.45
C ALA A 90 -2.59 -6.49 0.89
N LYS A 91 -1.26 -6.58 1.06
CA LYS A 91 -0.46 -7.77 0.70
C LYS A 91 -0.93 -9.01 1.47
N GLY A 92 -1.07 -8.89 2.78
CA GLY A 92 -1.54 -9.98 3.63
C GLY A 92 -2.93 -10.49 3.21
N LEU A 93 -3.86 -9.59 2.91
CA LEU A 93 -5.20 -9.92 2.42
C LEU A 93 -5.15 -10.58 1.04
N ARG A 94 -4.36 -10.06 0.11
CA ARG A 94 -4.21 -10.61 -1.24
C ARG A 94 -3.60 -12.01 -1.21
N ASP A 95 -2.52 -12.20 -0.47
CA ASP A 95 -1.80 -13.47 -0.40
C ASP A 95 -2.66 -14.54 0.29
N PHE A 96 -3.42 -14.15 1.31
CA PHE A 96 -4.40 -15.04 1.91
C PHE A 96 -5.56 -15.36 0.96
N ALA A 97 -6.07 -14.39 0.19
CA ALA A 97 -7.12 -14.62 -0.82
C ALA A 97 -6.63 -15.55 -1.95
N LYS A 98 -5.35 -15.48 -2.34
CA LYS A 98 -4.77 -16.45 -3.29
C LYS A 98 -4.73 -17.88 -2.74
N ALA A 99 -4.41 -18.03 -1.46
CA ALA A 99 -4.39 -19.33 -0.79
C ALA A 99 -5.81 -19.85 -0.48
N ASN A 100 -6.76 -18.94 -0.26
CA ASN A 100 -8.14 -19.25 0.13
C ASN A 100 -9.13 -18.49 -0.76
N PRO A 101 -9.56 -19.07 -1.90
CA PRO A 101 -10.48 -18.41 -2.86
C PRO A 101 -11.84 -18.04 -2.28
N ALA A 102 -12.18 -18.55 -1.10
CA ALA A 102 -13.40 -18.19 -0.37
C ALA A 102 -13.36 -16.77 0.21
N LEU A 103 -12.16 -16.16 0.36
CA LEU A 103 -12.03 -14.75 0.74
C LEU A 103 -12.13 -13.88 -0.52
N VAL A 104 -13.17 -13.07 -0.61
CA VAL A 104 -13.34 -12.13 -1.71
C VAL A 104 -13.17 -10.69 -1.19
N ILE A 105 -12.25 -9.95 -1.78
CA ILE A 105 -12.08 -8.52 -1.51
C ILE A 105 -13.13 -7.77 -2.34
N LYS A 106 -14.01 -7.01 -1.68
CA LYS A 106 -15.09 -6.26 -2.35
C LYS A 106 -14.65 -4.84 -2.69
N GLY A 107 -14.03 -4.18 -1.77
CA GLY A 107 -13.61 -2.81 -1.86
C GLY A 107 -13.07 -2.32 -0.53
N GLY A 108 -12.92 -1.03 -0.39
CA GLY A 108 -12.46 -0.43 0.86
C GLY A 108 -12.40 1.08 0.80
N VAL A 109 -11.84 1.66 1.84
CA VAL A 109 -11.58 3.10 1.94
C VAL A 109 -10.15 3.29 2.42
N LEU A 110 -9.43 4.20 1.80
CA LEU A 110 -8.09 4.64 2.18
C LEU A 110 -8.10 6.15 2.34
N ASP A 111 -7.75 6.65 3.52
CA ASP A 111 -7.75 8.09 3.84
C ASP A 111 -9.06 8.81 3.44
N GLY A 112 -10.20 8.15 3.67
CA GLY A 112 -11.53 8.68 3.34
C GLY A 112 -11.94 8.54 1.87
N ARG A 113 -11.09 7.97 0.99
CA ARG A 113 -11.41 7.75 -0.43
C ARG A 113 -11.85 6.31 -0.67
N PRO A 114 -13.01 6.09 -1.31
CA PRO A 114 -13.44 4.76 -1.66
C PRO A 114 -12.51 4.15 -2.73
N MET A 115 -12.19 2.88 -2.56
CA MET A 115 -11.35 2.09 -3.46
C MET A 115 -12.08 0.81 -3.89
N SER A 116 -11.98 0.51 -5.17
CA SER A 116 -12.48 -0.76 -5.73
C SER A 116 -11.53 -1.92 -5.38
N ALA A 117 -12.03 -3.17 -5.54
CA ALA A 117 -11.22 -4.38 -5.35
C ALA A 117 -9.96 -4.40 -6.23
N ALA A 118 -10.05 -3.88 -7.46
CA ALA A 118 -8.92 -3.79 -8.38
C ALA A 118 -7.83 -2.81 -7.88
N GLU A 119 -8.23 -1.70 -7.28
CA GLU A 119 -7.30 -0.71 -6.71
C GLU A 119 -6.62 -1.23 -5.45
N ILE A 120 -7.34 -1.99 -4.61
CA ILE A 120 -6.74 -2.66 -3.43
C ILE A 120 -5.71 -3.70 -3.88
N THR A 121 -5.98 -4.42 -4.96
CA THR A 121 -5.01 -5.36 -5.53
C THR A 121 -3.76 -4.64 -6.04
N LYS A 122 -3.92 -3.50 -6.73
CA LYS A 122 -2.80 -2.65 -7.16
C LYS A 122 -2.02 -2.09 -5.97
N LEU A 123 -2.72 -1.70 -4.89
CA LEU A 123 -2.08 -1.26 -3.65
C LEU A 123 -1.20 -2.37 -3.05
N ALA A 124 -1.66 -3.62 -3.11
CA ALA A 124 -0.88 -4.78 -2.68
C ALA A 124 0.35 -5.08 -3.54
N ASP A 125 0.40 -4.59 -4.78
CA ASP A 125 1.57 -4.73 -5.67
C ASP A 125 2.63 -3.64 -5.43
N LEU A 126 2.31 -2.60 -4.66
CA LEU A 126 3.28 -1.56 -4.31
C LEU A 126 4.32 -2.08 -3.32
N GLU A 127 5.48 -1.48 -3.35
CA GLU A 127 6.52 -1.69 -2.35
C GLU A 127 6.15 -1.01 -1.03
N SER A 128 6.86 -1.35 0.06
CA SER A 128 6.61 -0.70 1.35
C SER A 128 6.84 0.82 1.27
N ARG A 129 6.18 1.56 2.14
CA ARG A 129 6.27 3.02 2.21
C ARG A 129 7.73 3.51 2.28
N GLU A 130 8.56 2.82 3.05
CA GLU A 130 9.98 3.18 3.20
C GLU A 130 10.77 3.00 1.91
N VAL A 131 10.50 1.92 1.16
CA VAL A 131 11.14 1.67 -0.14
C VAL A 131 10.70 2.70 -1.16
N LEU A 132 9.41 3.08 -1.18
CA LEU A 132 8.91 4.13 -2.06
C LEU A 132 9.54 5.49 -1.74
N LEU A 133 9.68 5.84 -0.47
CA LEU A 133 10.37 7.06 -0.04
C LEU A 133 11.85 7.03 -0.41
N ALA A 134 12.52 5.88 -0.23
CA ALA A 134 13.91 5.71 -0.64
C ALA A 134 14.09 5.87 -2.17
N LYS A 135 13.16 5.35 -2.97
CA LYS A 135 13.16 5.55 -4.43
C LYS A 135 12.99 7.02 -4.82
N VAL A 136 12.09 7.75 -4.18
CA VAL A 136 11.92 9.20 -4.40
C VAL A 136 13.20 9.95 -4.04
N ALA A 137 13.76 9.70 -2.85
CA ALA A 137 15.02 10.31 -2.42
C ALA A 137 16.18 9.96 -3.36
N GLY A 138 16.26 8.69 -3.79
CA GLY A 138 17.23 8.22 -4.77
C GLY A 138 17.11 8.91 -6.12
N GLY A 139 15.88 9.11 -6.62
CA GLY A 139 15.60 9.83 -7.87
C GLY A 139 16.05 11.30 -7.80
N LEU A 140 15.76 11.98 -6.69
CA LEU A 140 16.21 13.36 -6.47
C LEU A 140 17.75 13.44 -6.41
N LYS A 141 18.38 12.55 -5.66
CA LYS A 141 19.85 12.45 -5.58
C LYS A 141 20.46 12.17 -6.96
N ALA A 142 19.89 11.24 -7.72
CA ALA A 142 20.37 10.92 -9.06
C ALA A 142 20.32 12.12 -10.00
N THR A 143 19.28 12.95 -9.92
CA THR A 143 19.15 14.17 -10.72
C THR A 143 20.24 15.17 -10.39
N LEU A 144 20.50 15.40 -9.08
CA LEU A 144 21.60 16.28 -8.64
C LEU A 144 22.95 15.72 -9.07
N THR A 145 23.17 14.43 -8.94
CA THR A 145 24.40 13.76 -9.36
C THR A 145 24.61 13.87 -10.87
N ARG A 146 23.56 13.68 -11.69
CA ARG A 146 23.66 13.89 -13.14
C ARG A 146 24.03 15.32 -13.52
N ALA A 147 23.47 16.31 -12.82
CA ALA A 147 23.83 17.70 -13.02
C ALA A 147 25.32 17.95 -12.68
N ALA A 148 25.80 17.44 -11.54
CA ALA A 148 27.21 17.54 -11.16
C ALA A 148 28.14 16.85 -12.19
N TYR A 149 27.78 15.67 -12.67
CA TYR A 149 28.52 14.97 -13.71
C TYR A 149 28.53 15.73 -15.04
N ALA A 150 27.46 16.43 -15.41
CA ALA A 150 27.44 17.24 -16.63
C ALA A 150 28.50 18.34 -16.61
N PHE A 151 28.79 18.94 -15.45
CA PHE A 151 29.84 19.93 -15.29
C PHE A 151 31.26 19.33 -15.28
N THR A 152 31.44 18.13 -14.73
CA THR A 152 32.76 17.47 -14.63
C THR A 152 33.11 16.64 -15.87
N ALA A 153 32.12 16.15 -16.63
CA ALA A 153 32.34 15.27 -17.78
C ALA A 153 33.06 15.96 -18.92
N LYS A 154 32.77 17.24 -19.19
CA LYS A 154 33.41 17.98 -20.29
C LYS A 154 34.90 18.15 -20.09
N PRO A 155 35.41 18.67 -18.96
CA PRO A 155 36.84 18.74 -18.70
C PRO A 155 37.55 17.38 -18.78
N ALA A 156 36.93 16.33 -18.22
CA ALA A 156 37.47 14.97 -18.27
C ALA A 156 37.56 14.41 -19.70
N GLN A 157 36.63 14.74 -20.58
CA GLN A 157 36.68 14.35 -22.00
C GLN A 157 37.82 15.05 -22.70
N VAL A 158 38.03 16.37 -22.49
CA VAL A 158 39.13 17.10 -23.07
C VAL A 158 40.49 16.54 -22.64
N ALA A 159 40.65 16.25 -21.34
CA ALA A 159 41.86 15.63 -20.82
C ALA A 159 42.18 14.29 -21.51
N ARG A 160 41.18 13.43 -21.65
CA ARG A 160 41.36 12.12 -22.35
C ARG A 160 41.72 12.27 -23.81
N VAL A 161 41.16 13.27 -24.53
CA VAL A 161 41.51 13.54 -25.92
C VAL A 161 42.97 14.00 -26.02
N ILE A 162 43.42 14.90 -25.14
CA ILE A 162 44.80 15.37 -25.10
C ILE A 162 45.76 14.17 -24.80
N ASP A 163 45.44 13.33 -23.83
CA ASP A 163 46.24 12.15 -23.54
C ASP A 163 46.32 11.18 -24.73
N ALA A 164 45.22 10.94 -25.38
CA ALA A 164 45.18 10.09 -26.60
C ALA A 164 46.01 10.66 -27.76
N LEU A 165 45.95 11.99 -27.95
CA LEU A 165 46.78 12.66 -28.97
C LEU A 165 48.28 12.56 -28.63
N ARG A 166 48.63 12.75 -27.34
CA ARG A 166 50.00 12.59 -26.88
C ARG A 166 50.51 11.17 -27.12
N GLN A 167 49.75 10.14 -26.74
CA GLN A 167 50.12 8.75 -26.95
C GLN A 167 50.26 8.40 -28.45
N LYS A 168 49.44 9.01 -29.31
CA LYS A 168 49.56 8.85 -30.75
C LYS A 168 50.85 9.46 -31.29
N GLN A 169 51.19 10.67 -30.86
CA GLN A 169 52.45 11.32 -31.26
C GLN A 169 53.66 10.55 -30.77
N GLU A 170 53.65 10.07 -29.53
CA GLU A 170 54.72 9.25 -28.99
C GLU A 170 54.93 7.95 -29.79
N SER A 171 53.82 7.29 -30.20
CA SER A 171 53.86 6.07 -31.01
C SER A 171 54.33 6.32 -32.44
N GLU A 172 53.97 7.43 -33.07
CA GLU A 172 54.39 7.85 -34.42
C GLU A 172 55.87 8.30 -34.40
N GLY A 173 56.31 9.00 -33.34
CA GLY A 173 57.72 9.42 -33.18
C GLY A 173 58.67 8.29 -32.81
N ALA A 174 58.18 7.20 -32.28
CA ALA A 174 59.01 5.99 -32.01
C ALA A 174 59.12 5.05 -33.24
N ALA A 175 58.27 5.30 -34.28
CA ALA A 175 58.26 4.48 -35.51
C ALA A 175 59.04 5.14 -36.68
N ALA A 176 59.55 6.35 -36.47
CA ALA A 176 60.45 7.10 -37.39
C ALA A 176 61.93 7.06 -36.94
#